data_c9c34bfa43749e46082452e7861ed47e
#
_entry.id   c9c34bfa43749e46082452e7861ed47e
#
_cell.length_a   1.000
_cell.length_b   1.000
_cell.length_c   1.000
_cell.angle_alpha   90.00
_cell.angle_beta   90.00
_cell.angle_gamma   90.00
#
_symmetry.space_group_name_H-M   'P 1'
#
loop_
_entity.id
_entity.type
_entity.pdbx_description
1 polymer ?
#
loop_
_entity_poly.entity_id
_entity_poly.type
_entity_poly.pdbx_seq_one_letter_code
_entity_poly.pdbx_strand_id
1 'polypeptide(L)'
;YQYVKVQEEDCQEIFQRTVLNHEPVERLFYKKNGESYATPDEIPFIAKQTRIVLENCGKFDAESLDEYIASGGYDALAKALFDMTPEDVLEEVDQSKLRGRGGGGFPTGRKWKQVAHQKEKVRYVVCNGDEGDPGAFMDGSVMEGDPYKLLEGMMIAGYAVGAANGYIYVRAEYPMSVKRLRMAIEQAEAYGLLGDNILGSGVNFHLHINRGAGAFVCGEGSALTASIEGNRGMPRVKPPRTVEKGLWEKPTVLNNVETYANVPKIILQGAD
;
A
#
# COMPACT_ATOMS: atom_id res chain seq x y z
N TYR A 1 -25.15 -7.47 -5.11
CA TYR A 1 -26.09 -6.43 -4.64
C TYR A 1 -25.59 -5.83 -3.33
N GLN A 2 -25.90 -4.54 -3.12
CA GLN A 2 -25.68 -3.86 -1.84
C GLN A 2 -27.02 -3.62 -1.13
N TYR A 3 -27.18 -4.22 0.05
CA TYR A 3 -28.33 -4.01 0.92
C TYR A 3 -27.98 -3.07 2.05
N VAL A 4 -28.88 -2.15 2.38
CA VAL A 4 -28.70 -1.15 3.45
C VAL A 4 -29.79 -1.31 4.51
N LYS A 5 -29.45 -0.94 5.75
CA LYS A 5 -30.37 -1.01 6.90
C LYS A 5 -30.98 -2.41 7.13
N VAL A 6 -30.22 -3.45 6.80
CA VAL A 6 -30.63 -4.84 6.98
C VAL A 6 -30.91 -5.11 8.47
N GLN A 7 -32.02 -5.77 8.76
CA GLN A 7 -32.41 -6.23 10.08
C GLN A 7 -32.36 -7.76 10.15
N GLU A 8 -32.46 -8.33 11.33
CA GLU A 8 -32.43 -9.80 11.53
C GLU A 8 -33.52 -10.50 10.74
N GLU A 9 -34.72 -9.89 10.69
CA GLU A 9 -35.89 -10.42 9.97
C GLU A 9 -35.70 -10.50 8.45
N ASP A 10 -34.77 -9.72 7.91
CA ASP A 10 -34.47 -9.71 6.48
C ASP A 10 -33.59 -10.90 6.05
N CYS A 11 -32.89 -11.53 6.99
CA CYS A 11 -31.89 -12.56 6.69
C CYS A 11 -32.46 -13.74 5.89
N GLN A 12 -33.66 -14.21 6.26
CA GLN A 12 -34.29 -15.33 5.57
C GLN A 12 -34.68 -14.97 4.13
N GLU A 13 -35.23 -13.78 3.90
CA GLU A 13 -35.57 -13.31 2.57
C GLU A 13 -34.32 -13.13 1.70
N ILE A 14 -33.27 -12.53 2.24
CA ILE A 14 -31.98 -12.36 1.54
C ILE A 14 -31.42 -13.74 1.16
N PHE A 15 -31.41 -14.69 2.09
CA PHE A 15 -30.91 -16.04 1.82
C PHE A 15 -31.72 -16.73 0.71
N GLN A 16 -33.03 -16.73 0.82
CA GLN A 16 -33.90 -17.41 -0.17
C GLN A 16 -33.82 -16.72 -1.55
N ARG A 17 -33.97 -15.41 -1.60
CA ARG A 17 -34.02 -14.70 -2.89
C ARG A 17 -32.64 -14.50 -3.48
N THR A 18 -31.68 -13.94 -2.70
CA THR A 18 -30.42 -13.54 -3.27
C THR A 18 -29.42 -14.68 -3.37
N VAL A 19 -29.28 -15.49 -2.29
CA VAL A 19 -28.27 -16.55 -2.29
C VAL A 19 -28.72 -17.76 -3.09
N LEU A 20 -29.96 -18.23 -2.92
CA LEU A 20 -30.44 -19.44 -3.61
C LEU A 20 -30.99 -19.18 -5.01
N ASN A 21 -31.76 -18.09 -5.18
CA ASN A 21 -32.46 -17.82 -6.46
C ASN A 21 -31.78 -16.77 -7.31
N HIS A 22 -30.70 -16.11 -6.84
CA HIS A 22 -30.00 -15.02 -7.51
C HIS A 22 -30.87 -13.79 -7.83
N GLU A 23 -31.96 -13.60 -7.05
CA GLU A 23 -32.90 -12.49 -7.20
C GLU A 23 -32.61 -11.42 -6.15
N PRO A 24 -32.69 -10.13 -6.49
CA PRO A 24 -32.46 -9.05 -5.51
C PRO A 24 -33.66 -8.86 -4.58
N VAL A 25 -33.36 -8.34 -3.39
CA VAL A 25 -34.38 -7.81 -2.44
C VAL A 25 -34.41 -6.30 -2.59
N GLU A 26 -35.13 -5.80 -3.59
CA GLU A 26 -35.12 -4.38 -4.01
C GLU A 26 -35.50 -3.38 -2.92
N ARG A 27 -36.35 -3.79 -1.94
CA ARG A 27 -36.72 -2.92 -0.82
C ARG A 27 -35.53 -2.52 0.06
N LEU A 28 -34.47 -3.33 0.05
CA LEU A 28 -33.24 -3.13 0.82
C LEU A 28 -32.16 -2.37 0.04
N PHE A 29 -32.42 -1.99 -1.21
CA PHE A 29 -31.47 -1.18 -1.95
C PHE A 29 -31.29 0.22 -1.36
N TYR A 30 -30.12 0.79 -1.56
CA TYR A 30 -29.88 2.20 -1.24
C TYR A 30 -30.79 3.08 -2.10
N LYS A 31 -31.49 4.02 -1.46
CA LYS A 31 -32.42 4.95 -2.14
C LYS A 31 -32.00 6.39 -1.89
N LYS A 32 -31.99 7.20 -2.95
CA LYS A 32 -31.74 8.64 -2.89
C LYS A 32 -32.58 9.36 -3.95
N ASN A 33 -33.27 10.42 -3.56
CA ASN A 33 -34.12 11.25 -4.44
C ASN A 33 -35.16 10.44 -5.25
N GLY A 34 -35.69 9.36 -4.70
CA GLY A 34 -36.68 8.50 -5.35
C GLY A 34 -36.10 7.41 -6.27
N GLU A 35 -34.81 7.42 -6.53
CA GLU A 35 -34.10 6.40 -7.27
C GLU A 35 -33.54 5.32 -6.35
N SER A 36 -33.47 4.09 -6.85
CA SER A 36 -32.99 2.90 -6.14
C SER A 36 -31.75 2.35 -6.85
N TYR A 37 -30.71 1.99 -6.08
CA TYR A 37 -29.41 1.56 -6.60
C TYR A 37 -29.09 0.16 -6.07
N ALA A 38 -28.88 -0.78 -6.98
CA ALA A 38 -28.63 -2.18 -6.65
C ALA A 38 -27.17 -2.45 -6.25
N THR A 39 -26.24 -1.68 -6.80
CA THR A 39 -24.79 -1.82 -6.54
C THR A 39 -24.18 -0.48 -6.14
N PRO A 40 -23.02 -0.49 -5.44
CA PRO A 40 -22.31 0.75 -5.10
C PRO A 40 -21.95 1.58 -6.34
N ASP A 41 -21.57 0.92 -7.44
CA ASP A 41 -21.09 1.60 -8.66
C ASP A 41 -22.22 2.37 -9.38
N GLU A 42 -23.49 2.06 -9.11
CA GLU A 42 -24.64 2.80 -9.64
C GLU A 42 -24.92 4.09 -8.84
N ILE A 43 -24.42 4.20 -7.59
CA ILE A 43 -24.65 5.38 -6.75
C ILE A 43 -23.92 6.59 -7.36
N PRO A 44 -24.61 7.70 -7.70
CA PRO A 44 -24.02 8.81 -8.47
C PRO A 44 -22.76 9.43 -7.84
N PHE A 45 -22.64 9.39 -6.52
CA PHE A 45 -21.44 9.86 -5.82
C PHE A 45 -20.25 8.92 -6.04
N ILE A 46 -20.48 7.62 -6.06
CA ILE A 46 -19.43 6.59 -6.25
C ILE A 46 -19.12 6.45 -7.73
N ALA A 47 -20.13 6.41 -8.59
CA ALA A 47 -19.98 6.28 -10.05
C ALA A 47 -19.10 7.36 -10.70
N LYS A 48 -18.99 8.53 -10.06
CA LYS A 48 -18.14 9.64 -10.53
C LYS A 48 -16.71 9.57 -10.02
N GLN A 49 -16.36 8.60 -9.18
CA GLN A 49 -15.02 8.43 -8.64
C GLN A 49 -14.19 7.51 -9.54
N THR A 50 -12.96 7.92 -9.84
CA THR A 50 -11.94 7.03 -10.41
C THR A 50 -11.05 6.58 -9.27
N ARG A 51 -11.12 5.29 -8.90
CA ARG A 51 -10.30 4.71 -7.85
C ARG A 51 -9.00 4.19 -8.45
N ILE A 52 -7.88 4.67 -7.98
CA ILE A 52 -6.53 4.20 -8.38
C ILE A 52 -5.99 3.28 -7.29
N VAL A 53 -5.77 3.80 -6.10
CA VAL A 53 -5.18 3.05 -4.98
C VAL A 53 -6.12 1.96 -4.47
N LEU A 54 -7.41 2.28 -4.33
CA LEU A 54 -8.43 1.35 -3.85
C LEU A 54 -9.19 0.63 -4.98
N GLU A 55 -8.65 0.58 -6.20
CA GLU A 55 -9.35 -0.01 -7.35
C GLU A 55 -9.71 -1.49 -7.17
N ASN A 56 -8.90 -2.22 -6.44
CA ASN A 56 -9.05 -3.66 -6.18
C ASN A 56 -9.83 -3.97 -4.88
N CYS A 57 -9.91 -3.01 -3.96
CA CYS A 57 -10.53 -3.24 -2.65
C CYS A 57 -12.00 -3.65 -2.79
N GLY A 58 -12.33 -4.84 -2.29
CA GLY A 58 -13.66 -5.43 -2.36
C GLY A 58 -14.02 -6.08 -3.71
N LYS A 59 -13.07 -6.19 -4.66
CA LYS A 59 -13.28 -6.86 -5.94
C LYS A 59 -12.70 -8.27 -5.99
N PHE A 60 -11.68 -8.55 -5.17
CA PHE A 60 -11.10 -9.87 -5.01
C PHE A 60 -10.83 -10.17 -3.52
N ASP A 61 -10.49 -11.40 -3.22
CA ASP A 61 -10.10 -11.79 -1.87
C ASP A 61 -8.71 -11.25 -1.54
N ALA A 62 -8.65 -10.30 -0.59
CA ALA A 62 -7.39 -9.69 -0.14
C ALA A 62 -6.42 -10.69 0.52
N GLU A 63 -6.85 -11.93 0.77
CA GLU A 63 -6.01 -13.03 1.29
C GLU A 63 -5.50 -13.95 0.16
N SER A 64 -5.86 -13.69 -1.10
CA SER A 64 -5.50 -14.51 -2.27
C SER A 64 -4.48 -13.81 -3.18
N LEU A 65 -3.23 -14.28 -3.13
CA LEU A 65 -2.19 -13.85 -4.06
C LEU A 65 -2.54 -14.20 -5.51
N ASP A 66 -3.17 -15.35 -5.73
CA ASP A 66 -3.57 -15.80 -7.08
C ASP A 66 -4.57 -14.85 -7.72
N GLU A 67 -5.54 -14.34 -6.96
CA GLU A 67 -6.50 -13.34 -7.46
C GLU A 67 -5.83 -12.00 -7.74
N TYR A 68 -4.86 -11.58 -6.92
CA TYR A 68 -4.07 -10.39 -7.20
C TYR A 68 -3.27 -10.53 -8.49
N ILE A 69 -2.58 -11.64 -8.70
CA ILE A 69 -1.84 -11.93 -9.95
C ILE A 69 -2.81 -11.98 -11.14
N ALA A 70 -3.94 -12.65 -11.01
CA ALA A 70 -4.95 -12.74 -12.09
C ALA A 70 -5.53 -11.36 -12.48
N SER A 71 -5.48 -10.39 -11.58
CA SER A 71 -5.87 -8.99 -11.87
C SER A 71 -4.76 -8.11 -12.47
N GLY A 72 -3.61 -8.69 -12.79
CA GLY A 72 -2.43 -7.98 -13.32
C GLY A 72 -1.46 -7.50 -12.23
N GLY A 73 -1.60 -8.02 -11.02
CA GLY A 73 -0.65 -7.76 -9.94
C GLY A 73 0.73 -8.34 -10.25
N TYR A 74 1.77 -7.67 -9.78
CA TYR A 74 3.19 -7.94 -10.05
C TYR A 74 3.66 -7.72 -11.49
N ASP A 75 2.79 -7.36 -12.43
CA ASP A 75 3.21 -6.99 -13.79
C ASP A 75 4.09 -5.73 -13.77
N ALA A 76 3.82 -4.78 -12.87
CA ALA A 76 4.64 -3.59 -12.71
C ALA A 76 6.04 -3.92 -12.17
N LEU A 77 6.11 -4.83 -11.21
CA LEU A 77 7.40 -5.33 -10.69
C LEU A 77 8.19 -6.05 -11.79
N ALA A 78 7.54 -6.93 -12.55
CA ALA A 78 8.18 -7.64 -13.65
C ALA A 78 8.72 -6.65 -14.71
N LYS A 79 7.91 -5.67 -15.13
CA LYS A 79 8.34 -4.61 -16.03
C LYS A 79 9.53 -3.84 -15.47
N ALA A 80 9.49 -3.46 -14.19
CA ALA A 80 10.60 -2.74 -13.57
C ALA A 80 11.89 -3.55 -13.56
N LEU A 81 11.81 -4.87 -13.25
CA LEU A 81 12.99 -5.72 -13.11
C LEU A 81 13.64 -6.14 -14.46
N PHE A 82 12.82 -6.30 -15.52
CA PHE A 82 13.30 -6.86 -16.78
C PHE A 82 13.37 -5.87 -17.93
N ASP A 83 12.54 -4.82 -17.91
CA ASP A 83 12.44 -3.86 -19.02
C ASP A 83 12.98 -2.47 -18.68
N MET A 84 13.29 -2.19 -17.39
CA MET A 84 13.72 -0.87 -16.93
C MET A 84 15.00 -0.98 -16.11
N THR A 85 15.85 0.02 -16.22
CA THR A 85 16.96 0.21 -15.26
C THR A 85 16.44 0.88 -13.97
N PRO A 86 17.18 0.79 -12.85
CA PRO A 86 16.83 1.55 -11.64
C PRO A 86 16.64 3.05 -11.91
N GLU A 87 17.46 3.63 -12.78
CA GLU A 87 17.36 5.05 -13.12
C GLU A 87 16.11 5.37 -13.96
N ASP A 88 15.68 4.47 -14.84
CA ASP A 88 14.42 4.62 -15.59
C ASP A 88 13.22 4.63 -14.63
N VAL A 89 13.21 3.76 -13.61
CA VAL A 89 12.16 3.74 -12.58
C VAL A 89 12.15 5.03 -11.77
N LEU A 90 13.35 5.54 -11.39
CA LEU A 90 13.48 6.82 -10.68
C LEU A 90 12.93 7.98 -11.52
N GLU A 91 13.24 8.00 -12.81
CA GLU A 91 12.79 9.03 -13.72
C GLU A 91 11.28 8.98 -13.94
N GLU A 92 10.71 7.79 -14.15
CA GLU A 92 9.27 7.58 -14.32
C GLU A 92 8.48 8.09 -13.12
N VAL A 93 8.91 7.73 -11.90
CA VAL A 93 8.27 8.21 -10.65
C VAL A 93 8.46 9.72 -10.47
N ASP A 94 9.56 10.30 -10.92
CA ASP A 94 9.78 11.76 -10.84
C ASP A 94 8.91 12.52 -11.84
N GLN A 95 8.82 12.03 -13.07
CA GLN A 95 7.98 12.62 -14.14
C GLN A 95 6.49 12.54 -13.82
N SER A 96 6.02 11.49 -13.15
CA SER A 96 4.65 11.36 -12.68
C SER A 96 4.23 12.45 -11.70
N LYS A 97 5.20 13.18 -11.13
CA LYS A 97 4.99 14.23 -10.11
C LYS A 97 4.21 13.74 -8.89
N LEU A 98 4.24 12.42 -8.63
CA LEU A 98 3.65 11.84 -7.42
C LEU A 98 4.19 12.55 -6.19
N ARG A 99 3.28 13.07 -5.37
CA ARG A 99 3.61 13.68 -4.09
C ARG A 99 3.27 12.74 -2.95
N GLY A 100 4.07 12.78 -1.88
CA GLY A 100 3.81 12.00 -0.68
C GLY A 100 2.41 12.20 -0.11
N ARG A 101 1.73 11.11 0.22
CA ARG A 101 0.34 11.09 0.69
C ARG A 101 0.19 11.07 2.21
N GLY A 102 1.29 11.11 2.94
CA GLY A 102 1.28 11.20 4.41
C GLY A 102 1.18 12.62 4.97
N GLY A 103 0.59 13.57 4.22
CA GLY A 103 0.33 14.96 4.63
C GLY A 103 1.41 15.97 4.21
N GLY A 104 2.69 15.59 4.13
CA GLY A 104 3.78 16.52 3.81
C GLY A 104 3.91 16.88 2.33
N GLY A 105 3.36 16.07 1.41
CA GLY A 105 3.33 16.35 -0.02
C GLY A 105 4.68 16.51 -0.71
N PHE A 106 5.77 15.95 -0.16
CA PHE A 106 7.10 16.04 -0.76
C PHE A 106 7.15 15.21 -2.07
N PRO A 107 7.80 15.70 -3.16
CA PRO A 107 7.91 14.97 -4.42
C PRO A 107 8.59 13.60 -4.23
N THR A 108 7.90 12.52 -4.59
CA THR A 108 8.33 11.14 -4.33
C THR A 108 9.58 10.80 -5.14
N GLY A 109 9.59 11.05 -6.45
CA GLY A 109 10.74 10.77 -7.30
C GLY A 109 12.00 11.51 -6.86
N ARG A 110 11.88 12.81 -6.50
CA ARG A 110 12.99 13.58 -5.93
C ARG A 110 13.54 12.94 -4.65
N LYS A 111 12.68 12.43 -3.77
CA LYS A 111 13.10 11.73 -2.54
C LYS A 111 13.88 10.47 -2.88
N TRP A 112 13.39 9.65 -3.80
CA TRP A 112 14.04 8.42 -4.22
C TRP A 112 15.40 8.69 -4.86
N LYS A 113 15.49 9.67 -5.78
CA LYS A 113 16.76 10.10 -6.39
C LYS A 113 17.77 10.55 -5.32
N GLN A 114 17.33 11.28 -4.29
CA GLN A 114 18.21 11.69 -3.19
C GLN A 114 18.80 10.50 -2.42
N VAL A 115 18.07 9.40 -2.25
CA VAL A 115 18.58 8.17 -1.61
C VAL A 115 19.46 7.38 -2.56
N ALA A 116 19.02 7.18 -3.81
CA ALA A 116 19.76 6.44 -4.81
C ALA A 116 21.16 7.02 -5.07
N HIS A 117 21.31 8.34 -5.02
CA HIS A 117 22.59 9.02 -5.27
C HIS A 117 23.47 9.22 -4.02
N GLN A 118 23.09 8.66 -2.86
CA GLN A 118 23.98 8.64 -1.69
C GLN A 118 25.16 7.70 -1.93
N LYS A 119 26.31 8.05 -1.36
CA LYS A 119 27.55 7.25 -1.48
C LYS A 119 27.47 5.89 -0.75
N GLU A 120 26.64 5.82 0.27
CA GLU A 120 26.41 4.62 1.07
C GLU A 120 25.78 3.51 0.21
N LYS A 121 26.30 2.28 0.35
CA LYS A 121 25.78 1.11 -0.38
C LYS A 121 24.57 0.49 0.30
N VAL A 122 24.52 0.55 1.64
CA VAL A 122 23.38 0.05 2.42
C VAL A 122 22.33 1.13 2.47
N ARG A 123 21.11 0.80 2.03
CA ARG A 123 19.96 1.69 1.98
C ARG A 123 18.73 0.93 2.44
N TYR A 124 17.73 1.67 2.92
CA TYR A 124 16.49 1.08 3.40
C TYR A 124 15.26 1.72 2.76
N VAL A 125 14.22 0.91 2.64
CA VAL A 125 12.87 1.36 2.27
C VAL A 125 11.98 1.22 3.50
N VAL A 126 11.29 2.28 3.88
CA VAL A 126 10.39 2.28 5.04
C VAL A 126 9.01 2.74 4.62
N CYS A 127 8.02 1.94 4.94
CA CYS A 127 6.61 2.26 4.78
C CYS A 127 6.06 2.77 6.11
N ASN A 128 5.55 4.00 6.09
CA ASN A 128 4.86 4.60 7.21
C ASN A 128 3.37 4.27 7.13
N GLY A 129 2.94 3.31 7.92
CA GLY A 129 1.55 2.94 8.18
C GLY A 129 1.08 3.35 9.58
N ASP A 130 1.72 4.34 10.20
CA ASP A 130 1.29 4.92 11.49
C ASP A 130 0.15 5.94 11.27
N GLU A 131 -1.00 5.47 10.82
CA GLU A 131 -2.19 6.27 10.55
C GLU A 131 -2.91 6.58 11.87
N GLY A 132 -2.47 7.65 12.53
CA GLY A 132 -2.91 7.98 13.90
C GLY A 132 -4.10 8.92 14.00
N ASP A 133 -4.53 9.55 12.91
CA ASP A 133 -5.72 10.42 12.88
C ASP A 133 -7.00 9.56 12.93
N PRO A 134 -7.92 9.80 13.88
CA PRO A 134 -9.17 9.01 13.97
C PRO A 134 -10.07 9.09 12.75
N GLY A 135 -9.97 10.15 11.96
CA GLY A 135 -10.70 10.33 10.70
C GLY A 135 -10.00 9.78 9.46
N ALA A 136 -8.76 9.33 9.58
CA ALA A 136 -7.97 8.77 8.50
C ALA A 136 -8.03 7.23 8.53
N PHE A 137 -8.31 6.62 7.38
CA PHE A 137 -8.42 5.16 7.22
C PHE A 137 -8.00 4.68 5.83
N MET A 138 -7.34 5.53 5.04
CA MET A 138 -6.86 5.17 3.71
C MET A 138 -5.77 4.11 3.78
N ASP A 139 -4.78 4.30 4.65
CA ASP A 139 -3.65 3.39 4.80
C ASP A 139 -4.12 2.01 5.33
N GLY A 140 -4.99 2.01 6.32
CA GLY A 140 -5.65 0.80 6.82
C GLY A 140 -6.42 0.08 5.71
N SER A 141 -7.20 0.82 4.91
CA SER A 141 -7.96 0.24 3.79
C SER A 141 -7.07 -0.42 2.75
N VAL A 142 -5.90 0.16 2.44
CA VAL A 142 -4.92 -0.45 1.51
C VAL A 142 -4.30 -1.70 2.13
N MET A 143 -3.79 -1.61 3.36
CA MET A 143 -3.15 -2.74 4.04
C MET A 143 -4.10 -3.92 4.27
N GLU A 144 -5.39 -3.67 4.37
CA GLU A 144 -6.42 -4.68 4.58
C GLU A 144 -7.09 -5.13 3.28
N GLY A 145 -7.24 -4.25 2.30
CA GLY A 145 -7.99 -4.53 1.07
C GLY A 145 -7.13 -4.95 -0.11
N ASP A 146 -5.87 -4.52 -0.16
CA ASP A 146 -4.92 -4.83 -1.24
C ASP A 146 -3.47 -4.78 -0.72
N PRO A 147 -3.08 -5.67 0.21
CA PRO A 147 -1.74 -5.67 0.79
C PRO A 147 -0.65 -5.92 -0.26
N TYR A 148 -0.93 -6.71 -1.29
CA TYR A 148 0.04 -7.06 -2.33
C TYR A 148 0.48 -5.85 -3.16
N LYS A 149 -0.44 -4.93 -3.47
CA LYS A 149 -0.13 -3.68 -4.18
C LYS A 149 0.86 -2.82 -3.40
N LEU A 150 0.73 -2.78 -2.07
CA LEU A 150 1.68 -2.10 -1.21
C LEU A 150 3.06 -2.76 -1.27
N LEU A 151 3.12 -4.11 -1.15
CA LEU A 151 4.37 -4.86 -1.23
C LEU A 151 5.05 -4.63 -2.59
N GLU A 152 4.30 -4.73 -3.69
CA GLU A 152 4.80 -4.48 -5.05
C GLU A 152 5.41 -3.08 -5.18
N GLY A 153 4.71 -2.04 -4.71
CA GLY A 153 5.22 -0.68 -4.73
C GLY A 153 6.50 -0.49 -3.90
N MET A 154 6.63 -1.18 -2.77
CA MET A 154 7.84 -1.16 -1.95
C MET A 154 9.01 -1.90 -2.61
N MET A 155 8.76 -3.02 -3.29
CA MET A 155 9.77 -3.77 -4.03
C MET A 155 10.33 -2.96 -5.20
N ILE A 156 9.45 -2.29 -5.96
CA ILE A 156 9.86 -1.37 -7.04
C ILE A 156 10.73 -0.24 -6.48
N ALA A 157 10.36 0.33 -5.32
CA ALA A 157 11.17 1.33 -4.65
C ALA A 157 12.53 0.76 -4.20
N GLY A 158 12.55 -0.45 -3.66
CA GLY A 158 13.77 -1.16 -3.27
C GLY A 158 14.73 -1.35 -4.45
N TYR A 159 14.21 -1.82 -5.57
CA TYR A 159 14.96 -1.93 -6.83
C TYR A 159 15.53 -0.59 -7.27
N ALA A 160 14.68 0.43 -7.38
CA ALA A 160 15.06 1.75 -7.88
C ALA A 160 16.16 2.42 -7.05
N VAL A 161 16.15 2.25 -5.73
CA VAL A 161 17.15 2.88 -4.84
C VAL A 161 18.31 1.95 -4.45
N GLY A 162 18.27 0.68 -4.86
CA GLY A 162 19.29 -0.31 -4.52
C GLY A 162 19.25 -0.72 -3.03
N ALA A 163 18.07 -0.81 -2.44
CA ALA A 163 17.86 -1.30 -1.10
C ALA A 163 17.50 -2.79 -1.10
N ALA A 164 18.09 -3.59 -0.22
CA ALA A 164 17.80 -5.01 -0.06
C ALA A 164 16.81 -5.31 1.09
N ASN A 165 16.45 -4.31 1.90
CA ASN A 165 15.54 -4.47 3.02
C ASN A 165 14.54 -3.34 3.12
N GLY A 166 13.29 -3.71 3.43
CA GLY A 166 12.20 -2.80 3.71
C GLY A 166 11.52 -3.09 5.04
N TYR A 167 10.94 -2.05 5.63
CA TYR A 167 10.22 -2.12 6.90
C TYR A 167 8.86 -1.47 6.78
N ILE A 168 7.81 -2.17 7.18
CA ILE A 168 6.45 -1.66 7.25
C ILE A 168 6.14 -1.38 8.72
N TYR A 169 5.97 -0.11 9.07
CA TYR A 169 5.60 0.31 10.40
C TYR A 169 4.09 0.46 10.48
N VAL A 170 3.44 -0.38 11.29
CA VAL A 170 1.98 -0.44 11.44
C VAL A 170 1.61 -0.27 12.90
N ARG A 171 0.50 0.42 13.17
CA ARG A 171 -0.02 0.58 14.53
C ARG A 171 -0.47 -0.76 15.12
N ALA A 172 -0.25 -0.95 16.43
CA ALA A 172 -0.75 -2.12 17.14
C ALA A 172 -2.29 -2.22 17.13
N GLU A 173 -2.98 -1.09 16.96
CA GLU A 173 -4.42 -0.97 16.86
C GLU A 173 -5.00 -1.46 15.52
N TYR A 174 -4.14 -1.80 14.56
CA TYR A 174 -4.52 -2.35 13.26
C TYR A 174 -4.18 -3.85 13.14
N PRO A 175 -4.78 -4.73 13.97
CA PRO A 175 -4.43 -6.15 14.00
C PRO A 175 -4.74 -6.88 12.69
N MET A 176 -5.79 -6.46 11.97
CA MET A 176 -6.15 -7.04 10.68
C MET A 176 -5.11 -6.68 9.61
N SER A 177 -4.67 -5.43 9.55
CA SER A 177 -3.61 -4.98 8.65
C SER A 177 -2.31 -5.77 8.88
N VAL A 178 -1.92 -5.96 10.14
CA VAL A 178 -0.74 -6.77 10.49
C VAL A 178 -0.88 -8.23 10.05
N LYS A 179 -2.06 -8.84 10.26
CA LYS A 179 -2.36 -10.22 9.84
C LYS A 179 -2.21 -10.35 8.31
N ARG A 180 -2.88 -9.47 7.55
CA ARG A 180 -2.88 -9.53 6.09
C ARG A 180 -1.52 -9.23 5.46
N LEU A 181 -0.80 -8.25 5.98
CA LEU A 181 0.56 -7.96 5.52
C LEU A 181 1.52 -9.15 5.77
N ARG A 182 1.43 -9.79 6.94
CA ARG A 182 2.26 -10.97 7.24
C ARG A 182 1.97 -12.10 6.26
N MET A 183 0.70 -12.41 6.07
CA MET A 183 0.26 -13.43 5.11
C MET A 183 0.72 -13.09 3.68
N ALA A 184 0.55 -11.84 3.25
CA ALA A 184 0.96 -11.41 1.92
C ALA A 184 2.48 -11.53 1.71
N ILE A 185 3.29 -11.22 2.72
CA ILE A 185 4.74 -11.41 2.69
C ILE A 185 5.08 -12.91 2.56
N GLU A 186 4.50 -13.76 3.41
CA GLU A 186 4.73 -15.21 3.39
C GLU A 186 4.35 -15.84 2.02
N GLN A 187 3.22 -15.42 1.45
CA GLN A 187 2.80 -15.89 0.13
C GLN A 187 3.73 -15.40 -0.98
N ALA A 188 4.10 -14.11 -0.98
CA ALA A 188 4.99 -13.55 -1.98
C ALA A 188 6.40 -14.20 -1.93
N GLU A 189 6.92 -14.51 -0.74
CA GLU A 189 8.17 -15.25 -0.57
C GLU A 189 8.06 -16.67 -1.12
N ALA A 190 6.97 -17.38 -0.81
CA ALA A 190 6.74 -18.74 -1.30
C ALA A 190 6.64 -18.84 -2.84
N TYR A 191 6.14 -17.78 -3.48
CA TYR A 191 6.05 -17.69 -4.95
C TYR A 191 7.33 -17.15 -5.61
N GLY A 192 8.36 -16.76 -4.84
CA GLY A 192 9.59 -16.16 -5.38
C GLY A 192 9.39 -14.73 -5.91
N LEU A 193 8.34 -14.07 -5.44
CA LEU A 193 8.04 -12.66 -5.74
C LEU A 193 8.67 -11.70 -4.74
N LEU A 194 9.15 -12.21 -3.61
CA LEU A 194 9.82 -11.46 -2.56
C LEU A 194 10.96 -12.32 -2.00
N GLY A 195 11.94 -11.74 -1.33
CA GLY A 195 13.09 -12.42 -0.75
C GLY A 195 14.32 -12.40 -1.65
N ASP A 196 14.95 -13.56 -1.83
CA ASP A 196 16.15 -13.70 -2.66
C ASP A 196 15.79 -13.99 -4.12
N ASN A 197 16.57 -13.41 -5.04
CA ASN A 197 16.48 -13.67 -6.48
C ASN A 197 15.06 -13.57 -7.04
N ILE A 198 14.40 -12.46 -6.76
CA ILE A 198 13.00 -12.19 -7.14
C ILE A 198 12.79 -12.43 -8.63
N LEU A 199 11.84 -13.29 -8.99
CA LEU A 199 11.51 -13.69 -10.36
C LEU A 199 12.72 -14.18 -11.18
N GLY A 200 13.82 -14.58 -10.55
CA GLY A 200 15.05 -14.97 -11.23
C GLY A 200 15.91 -13.79 -11.74
N SER A 201 15.61 -12.56 -11.34
CA SER A 201 16.28 -11.34 -11.80
C SER A 201 17.65 -11.06 -11.16
N GLY A 202 18.00 -11.81 -10.09
CA GLY A 202 19.17 -11.54 -9.26
C GLY A 202 18.96 -10.44 -8.22
N VAL A 203 17.79 -9.81 -8.17
CA VAL A 203 17.45 -8.77 -7.18
C VAL A 203 16.94 -9.43 -5.90
N ASN A 204 17.43 -8.95 -4.76
CA ASN A 204 16.99 -9.39 -3.43
C ASN A 204 16.29 -8.25 -2.72
N PHE A 205 15.14 -8.53 -2.12
CA PHE A 205 14.44 -7.57 -1.27
C PHE A 205 13.61 -8.29 -0.21
N HIS A 206 13.86 -7.98 1.06
CA HIS A 206 13.19 -8.58 2.21
C HIS A 206 12.32 -7.55 2.91
N LEU A 207 11.12 -7.94 3.33
CA LEU A 207 10.19 -7.08 4.06
C LEU A 207 9.99 -7.54 5.50
N HIS A 208 9.99 -6.58 6.41
CA HIS A 208 9.80 -6.79 7.83
C HIS A 208 8.66 -5.92 8.35
N ILE A 209 7.85 -6.45 9.27
CA ILE A 209 6.76 -5.71 9.91
C ILE A 209 7.19 -5.29 11.32
N ASN A 210 7.13 -3.98 11.58
CA ASN A 210 7.29 -3.40 12.90
C ASN A 210 5.94 -2.88 13.41
N ARG A 211 5.55 -3.29 14.62
CA ARG A 211 4.33 -2.82 15.25
C ARG A 211 4.64 -1.67 16.19
N GLY A 212 4.03 -0.52 15.93
CA GLY A 212 4.08 0.64 16.80
C GLY A 212 3.17 0.48 18.02
N ALA A 213 3.52 1.12 19.14
CA ALA A 213 2.74 1.09 20.38
C ALA A 213 1.63 2.16 20.44
N GLY A 214 1.21 2.73 19.32
CA GLY A 214 0.10 3.70 19.23
C GLY A 214 0.47 5.16 19.50
N ALA A 215 1.74 5.50 19.62
CA ALA A 215 2.14 6.89 19.82
C ALA A 215 2.06 7.68 18.51
N PHE A 216 1.20 8.70 18.45
CA PHE A 216 1.00 9.56 17.29
C PHE A 216 2.31 10.19 16.76
N VAL A 217 3.23 10.52 17.66
CA VAL A 217 4.55 11.08 17.28
C VAL A 217 5.37 10.14 16.40
N CYS A 218 5.13 8.82 16.45
CA CYS A 218 5.81 7.85 15.60
C CYS A 218 5.40 7.94 14.12
N GLY A 219 4.36 8.71 13.77
CA GLY A 219 4.07 9.10 12.39
C GLY A 219 5.10 10.08 11.80
N GLU A 220 5.87 10.80 12.63
CA GLU A 220 7.03 11.60 12.17
C GLU A 220 8.20 10.68 11.79
N GLY A 221 8.81 10.91 10.63
CA GLY A 221 9.77 9.96 10.03
C GLY A 221 10.99 9.64 10.89
N SER A 222 11.55 10.60 11.63
CA SER A 222 12.71 10.32 12.48
C SER A 222 12.33 9.63 13.79
N ALA A 223 11.14 9.90 14.33
CA ALA A 223 10.59 9.18 15.46
C ALA A 223 10.25 7.74 15.10
N LEU A 224 9.69 7.53 13.90
CA LEU A 224 9.40 6.21 13.35
C LEU A 224 10.66 5.36 13.20
N THR A 225 11.72 5.91 12.59
CA THR A 225 13.00 5.18 12.45
C THR A 225 13.60 4.84 13.80
N ALA A 226 13.59 5.77 14.77
CA ALA A 226 14.04 5.50 16.13
C ALA A 226 13.24 4.36 16.80
N SER A 227 11.92 4.32 16.57
CA SER A 227 11.07 3.23 17.09
C SER A 227 11.39 1.87 16.46
N ILE A 228 11.65 1.81 15.15
CA ILE A 228 12.10 0.58 14.47
C ILE A 228 13.44 0.10 15.06
N GLU A 229 14.35 1.02 15.37
CA GLU A 229 15.66 0.75 15.99
C GLU A 229 15.56 0.27 17.45
N GLY A 230 14.35 0.22 18.02
CA GLY A 230 14.11 -0.18 19.41
C GLY A 230 14.33 0.95 20.42
N ASN A 231 14.50 2.17 19.95
CA ASN A 231 14.66 3.35 20.77
C ASN A 231 13.30 4.05 21.03
N ARG A 232 13.28 4.98 21.98
CA ARG A 232 12.12 5.83 22.20
C ARG A 232 11.84 6.64 20.92
N GLY A 233 10.59 6.61 20.43
CA GLY A 233 10.14 7.33 19.25
C GLY A 233 10.14 8.84 19.45
N MET A 234 11.30 9.45 19.39
CA MET A 234 11.47 10.91 19.52
C MET A 234 11.99 11.50 18.21
N PRO A 235 11.41 12.63 17.75
CA PRO A 235 11.89 13.33 16.58
C PRO A 235 13.34 13.81 16.75
N ARG A 236 14.10 13.74 15.67
CA ARG A 236 15.47 14.27 15.58
C ARG A 236 15.48 15.63 14.88
N VAL A 237 16.41 16.49 15.29
CA VAL A 237 16.68 17.76 14.61
C VAL A 237 17.24 17.48 13.21
N LYS A 238 16.77 18.23 12.22
CA LYS A 238 17.23 18.13 10.82
C LYS A 238 18.04 19.40 10.48
N PRO A 239 19.16 19.30 9.72
CA PRO A 239 19.77 18.10 9.15
C PRO A 239 20.49 17.22 10.20
N PRO A 240 20.82 15.93 9.90
CA PRO A 240 20.61 15.23 8.64
C PRO A 240 19.15 14.82 8.41
N ARG A 241 18.75 14.74 7.14
CA ARG A 241 17.41 14.25 6.75
C ARG A 241 17.42 12.72 6.64
N THR A 242 16.25 12.10 6.67
CA THR A 242 16.08 10.65 6.56
C THR A 242 16.71 10.08 5.28
N VAL A 243 16.68 10.83 4.19
CA VAL A 243 17.33 10.46 2.91
C VAL A 243 18.87 10.42 2.99
N GLU A 244 19.45 11.04 4.00
CA GLU A 244 20.89 11.09 4.25
C GLU A 244 21.27 10.10 5.37
N LYS A 245 20.56 10.19 6.50
CA LYS A 245 20.75 9.37 7.70
C LYS A 245 19.40 9.04 8.32
N GLY A 246 18.76 7.99 7.84
CA GLY A 246 17.51 7.43 8.34
C GLY A 246 17.74 6.25 9.27
N LEU A 247 17.15 5.12 8.93
CA LEU A 247 17.22 3.88 9.70
C LEU A 247 18.67 3.40 9.84
N TRP A 248 19.10 3.17 11.09
CA TRP A 248 20.49 2.82 11.46
C TRP A 248 21.54 3.74 10.82
N GLU A 249 21.22 5.03 10.77
CA GLU A 249 22.07 6.06 10.17
C GLU A 249 22.40 5.84 8.68
N LYS A 250 21.58 5.06 7.96
CA LYS A 250 21.73 4.81 6.53
C LYS A 250 20.70 5.59 5.71
N PRO A 251 21.01 5.90 4.44
CA PRO A 251 20.05 6.53 3.55
C PRO A 251 18.76 5.72 3.47
N THR A 252 17.63 6.38 3.69
CA THR A 252 16.34 5.71 3.81
C THR A 252 15.27 6.44 3.01
N VAL A 253 14.59 5.71 2.12
CA VAL A 253 13.32 6.13 1.53
C VAL A 253 12.23 5.84 2.54
N LEU A 254 11.58 6.88 3.04
CA LEU A 254 10.42 6.76 3.90
C LEU A 254 9.22 7.40 3.22
N ASN A 255 8.23 6.60 2.86
CA ASN A 255 6.99 7.03 2.28
C ASN A 255 5.79 6.44 3.04
N ASN A 256 4.65 7.08 2.90
CA ASN A 256 3.37 6.61 3.39
C ASN A 256 2.83 5.43 2.55
N VAL A 257 1.92 4.63 3.09
CA VAL A 257 1.29 3.46 2.45
C VAL A 257 0.67 3.81 1.09
N GLU A 258 -0.20 4.82 1.05
CA GLU A 258 -0.87 5.24 -0.18
C GLU A 258 0.14 5.67 -1.25
N THR A 259 1.27 6.28 -0.85
CA THR A 259 2.32 6.68 -1.79
C THR A 259 2.90 5.47 -2.53
N TYR A 260 3.24 4.39 -1.81
CA TYR A 260 3.75 3.16 -2.44
C TYR A 260 2.68 2.47 -3.29
N ALA A 261 1.43 2.45 -2.86
CA ALA A 261 0.34 1.82 -3.60
C ALA A 261 0.01 2.50 -4.95
N ASN A 262 0.47 3.73 -5.17
CA ASN A 262 0.38 4.39 -6.48
C ASN A 262 1.47 3.94 -7.47
N VAL A 263 2.60 3.44 -6.98
CA VAL A 263 3.78 3.16 -7.80
C VAL A 263 3.53 2.11 -8.90
N PRO A 264 2.89 0.95 -8.62
CA PRO A 264 2.63 -0.04 -9.66
C PRO A 264 1.89 0.54 -10.87
N LYS A 265 0.88 1.37 -10.61
CA LYS A 265 0.09 2.02 -11.67
C LYS A 265 0.95 2.95 -12.54
N ILE A 266 1.83 3.74 -11.91
CA ILE A 266 2.75 4.64 -12.62
C ILE A 266 3.68 3.83 -13.53
N ILE A 267 4.27 2.76 -13.03
CA ILE A 267 5.18 1.91 -13.82
C ILE A 267 4.45 1.27 -15.01
N LEU A 268 3.21 0.80 -14.84
CA LEU A 268 2.44 0.17 -15.91
C LEU A 268 1.97 1.16 -16.98
N GLN A 269 1.44 2.30 -16.56
CA GLN A 269 0.76 3.24 -17.44
C GLN A 269 1.63 4.38 -17.94
N GLY A 270 2.78 4.59 -17.31
CA GLY A 270 3.62 5.75 -17.56
C GLY A 270 3.27 6.94 -16.68
N ALA A 271 4.12 7.97 -16.77
CA ALA A 271 4.04 9.18 -15.95
C ALA A 271 2.95 10.19 -16.38
N ASP A 272 2.37 10.04 -17.57
CA ASP A 272 1.40 10.99 -18.19
C ASP A 272 -0.03 10.87 -17.61
#